data_9267f4136fc9a420f53ccb0cf423a5bf
#
_entry.id   9267f4136fc9a420f53ccb0cf423a5bf
#
_cell.length_a   1.000
_cell.length_b   1.000
_cell.length_c   1.000
_cell.angle_alpha   90.00
_cell.angle_beta   90.00
_cell.angle_gamma   90.00
#
_symmetry.space_group_name_H-M   'P 1'
#
loop_
_entity.id
_entity.type
_entity.pdbx_description
1 polymer ?
#
loop_
_entity_poly.entity_id
_entity_poly.type
_entity_poly.pdbx_seq_one_letter_code
_entity_poly.pdbx_strand_id
1 'polypeptide(L)'
;MSDAPAGLAVRTQKRYGWRPDHPDMRDFLLAVEPAKALPRRVSLRSHMPPVYDQGQLGSCTANSIGAILEFNELKQAESDATTPSRLFIYYNERAMEGTIKQDSGAEIRDGIKSVAQLGAPPETDWRYVITKFATKPPAKAYRDALKHQAIRYARVPQTEMGIQNVLAAGYPISFGFTVYESFESDVGSDGIVPMPEPDERTLGGHAVVAIGYKHIRGQLYFECRNSWGPDWGDHGHFWLPASYVTSSSLARDFWVIEQVE
;
A
#
# COMPACT_ATOMS: atom_id res chain seq x y z
N MET A 1 -16.83 21.12 37.98
CA MET A 1 -15.61 21.16 37.21
C MET A 1 -15.68 19.95 36.27
N SER A 2 -16.09 20.13 35.04
CA SER A 2 -16.26 19.05 34.08
C SER A 2 -14.98 18.95 33.25
N ASP A 3 -14.28 17.83 33.39
CA ASP A 3 -13.15 17.49 32.51
C ASP A 3 -13.67 17.32 31.09
N ALA A 4 -13.30 18.24 30.21
CA ALA A 4 -13.47 18.06 28.76
C ALA A 4 -12.49 16.98 28.29
N PRO A 5 -12.89 16.05 27.43
CA PRO A 5 -11.97 15.05 26.89
C PRO A 5 -10.85 15.74 26.10
N ALA A 6 -9.62 15.31 26.35
CA ALA A 6 -8.43 15.79 25.65
C ALA A 6 -8.66 15.70 24.13
N GLY A 7 -8.65 16.87 23.45
CA GLY A 7 -8.88 16.95 22.03
C GLY A 7 -7.89 16.09 21.27
N LEU A 8 -8.42 15.21 20.42
CA LEU A 8 -7.65 14.57 19.36
C LEU A 8 -6.90 15.65 18.59
N ALA A 9 -5.58 15.60 18.59
CA ALA A 9 -4.75 16.52 17.84
C ALA A 9 -5.21 16.48 16.39
N VAL A 10 -5.69 17.62 15.88
CA VAL A 10 -6.06 17.79 14.47
C VAL A 10 -4.83 17.42 13.64
N ARG A 11 -4.85 16.22 13.06
CA ARG A 11 -3.77 15.79 12.18
C ARG A 11 -3.76 16.72 10.97
N THR A 12 -2.64 17.42 10.76
CA THR A 12 -2.36 18.17 9.54
C THR A 12 -2.65 17.29 8.34
N GLN A 13 -3.48 17.78 7.41
CA GLN A 13 -4.02 17.06 6.26
C GLN A 13 -2.97 16.17 5.62
N LYS A 14 -3.22 14.87 5.62
CA LYS A 14 -2.42 13.92 4.83
C LYS A 14 -2.81 14.08 3.38
N ARG A 15 -1.82 13.99 2.48
CA ARG A 15 -2.10 14.02 1.06
C ARG A 15 -2.40 12.61 0.58
N TYR A 16 -3.54 12.46 -0.08
CA TYR A 16 -3.92 11.25 -0.80
C TYR A 16 -3.28 11.29 -2.18
N GLY A 17 -2.69 10.17 -2.58
CA GLY A 17 -1.87 10.16 -3.80
C GLY A 17 -2.16 8.98 -4.73
N TRP A 18 -3.11 8.10 -4.42
CA TRP A 18 -3.49 7.07 -5.35
C TRP A 18 -4.48 7.61 -6.39
N ARG A 19 -4.20 7.30 -7.65
CA ARG A 19 -5.09 7.48 -8.78
C ARG A 19 -5.38 6.12 -9.40
N PRO A 20 -6.64 5.83 -9.83
CA PRO A 20 -6.99 4.58 -10.46
C PRO A 20 -6.14 4.31 -11.72
N ASP A 21 -5.67 3.06 -11.84
CA ASP A 21 -4.94 2.61 -13.03
C ASP A 21 -5.78 2.76 -14.30
N HIS A 22 -5.18 3.26 -15.38
CA HIS A 22 -5.80 3.20 -16.69
C HIS A 22 -5.95 1.72 -17.12
N PRO A 23 -7.08 1.31 -17.74
CA PRO A 23 -7.24 -0.06 -18.23
C PRO A 23 -6.13 -0.45 -19.21
N ASP A 24 -5.49 -1.60 -18.98
CA ASP A 24 -4.48 -2.16 -19.89
C ASP A 24 -4.69 -3.68 -20.03
N MET A 25 -5.04 -4.12 -21.22
CA MET A 25 -5.30 -5.54 -21.52
C MET A 25 -4.04 -6.42 -21.46
N ARG A 26 -2.87 -5.81 -21.31
CA ARG A 26 -1.57 -6.53 -21.19
C ARG A 26 -1.21 -6.85 -19.74
N ASP A 27 -1.98 -6.37 -18.78
CA ASP A 27 -1.74 -6.70 -17.37
C ASP A 27 -1.94 -8.20 -17.14
N PHE A 28 -0.93 -8.85 -16.59
CA PHE A 28 -1.05 -10.24 -16.19
C PHE A 28 -2.03 -10.36 -15.02
N LEU A 29 -3.08 -11.13 -15.22
CA LEU A 29 -3.99 -11.49 -14.15
C LEU A 29 -3.45 -12.75 -13.46
N LEU A 30 -3.30 -12.70 -12.14
CA LEU A 30 -2.84 -13.83 -11.38
C LEU A 30 -3.84 -15.00 -11.48
N ALA A 31 -3.38 -16.12 -12.02
CA ALA A 31 -4.14 -17.36 -11.98
C ALA A 31 -4.02 -17.94 -10.57
N VAL A 32 -5.01 -17.66 -9.72
CA VAL A 32 -5.06 -18.22 -8.37
C VAL A 32 -5.72 -19.58 -8.43
N GLU A 33 -4.95 -20.64 -8.18
CA GLU A 33 -5.57 -21.93 -7.91
C GLU A 33 -6.32 -21.86 -6.58
N PRO A 34 -7.63 -22.20 -6.55
CA PRO A 34 -8.39 -22.17 -5.31
C PRO A 34 -7.76 -23.13 -4.30
N ALA A 35 -7.39 -22.64 -3.14
CA ALA A 35 -6.98 -23.51 -2.05
C ALA A 35 -8.11 -24.47 -1.70
N LYS A 36 -7.80 -25.75 -1.46
CA LYS A 36 -8.80 -26.78 -1.08
C LYS A 36 -9.59 -26.39 0.18
N ALA A 37 -8.95 -25.63 1.07
CA ALA A 37 -9.59 -24.99 2.22
C ALA A 37 -8.78 -23.74 2.61
N LEU A 38 -9.44 -22.60 2.75
CA LEU A 38 -8.81 -21.38 3.25
C LEU A 38 -8.77 -21.39 4.78
N PRO A 39 -7.65 -20.95 5.39
CA PRO A 39 -7.61 -20.70 6.83
C PRO A 39 -8.69 -19.69 7.24
N ARG A 40 -9.24 -19.84 8.44
CA ARG A 40 -10.23 -18.86 8.98
C ARG A 40 -9.65 -17.48 9.23
N ARG A 41 -8.34 -17.40 9.39
CA ARG A 41 -7.59 -16.19 9.65
C ARG A 41 -6.20 -16.31 9.04
N VAL A 42 -5.73 -15.23 8.43
CA VAL A 42 -4.34 -15.03 7.98
C VAL A 42 -3.88 -13.66 8.47
N SER A 43 -2.64 -13.53 8.90
CA SER A 43 -1.98 -12.24 9.12
C SER A 43 -0.50 -12.38 8.83
N LEU A 44 0.00 -11.51 7.95
CA LEU A 44 1.42 -11.39 7.62
C LEU A 44 2.11 -10.32 8.48
N ARG A 45 1.37 -9.68 9.40
CA ARG A 45 1.80 -8.50 10.16
C ARG A 45 3.16 -8.67 10.83
N SER A 46 3.42 -9.84 11.43
CA SER A 46 4.70 -10.12 12.12
C SER A 46 5.91 -10.26 11.18
N HIS A 47 5.67 -10.41 9.88
CA HIS A 47 6.71 -10.54 8.86
C HIS A 47 6.87 -9.24 8.03
N MET A 48 5.97 -8.27 8.23
CA MET A 48 6.08 -6.99 7.56
C MET A 48 7.20 -6.13 8.16
N PRO A 49 7.88 -5.30 7.35
CA PRO A 49 8.82 -4.32 7.87
C PRO A 49 8.13 -3.30 8.80
N PRO A 50 8.87 -2.47 9.55
CA PRO A 50 8.29 -1.41 10.37
C PRO A 50 7.36 -0.50 9.56
N VAL A 51 6.26 -0.02 10.17
CA VAL A 51 5.28 0.85 9.50
C VAL A 51 5.93 2.15 9.07
N TYR A 52 5.78 2.50 7.79
CA TYR A 52 6.31 3.74 7.24
C TYR A 52 5.44 4.95 7.59
N ASP A 53 6.04 6.14 7.53
CA ASP A 53 5.31 7.40 7.52
C ASP A 53 5.63 8.16 6.23
N GLN A 54 4.62 8.37 5.38
CA GLN A 54 4.75 9.16 4.15
C GLN A 54 4.72 10.66 4.39
N GLY A 55 4.32 11.11 5.60
CA GLY A 55 4.13 12.51 5.92
C GLY A 55 3.08 13.18 5.04
N GLN A 56 3.38 14.39 4.58
CA GLN A 56 2.46 15.21 3.76
C GLN A 56 2.68 15.05 2.24
N LEU A 57 3.41 14.02 1.80
CA LEU A 57 3.64 13.75 0.39
C LEU A 57 2.61 12.72 -0.13
N GLY A 58 2.06 12.93 -1.32
CA GLY A 58 1.12 12.04 -2.00
C GLY A 58 1.74 10.73 -2.51
N SER A 59 2.65 10.13 -1.76
CA SER A 59 3.48 8.98 -2.16
C SER A 59 2.99 7.63 -1.62
N CYS A 60 1.70 7.50 -1.34
CA CYS A 60 1.14 6.27 -0.77
C CYS A 60 1.38 5.03 -1.65
N THR A 61 1.36 5.18 -2.98
CA THR A 61 1.70 4.13 -3.95
C THR A 61 3.13 3.62 -3.74
N ALA A 62 4.10 4.52 -3.69
CA ALA A 62 5.50 4.17 -3.45
C ALA A 62 5.73 3.57 -2.05
N ASN A 63 4.97 4.01 -1.03
CA ASN A 63 5.05 3.43 0.32
C ASN A 63 4.47 2.02 0.37
N SER A 64 3.36 1.75 -0.33
CA SER A 64 2.77 0.41 -0.40
C SER A 64 3.66 -0.57 -1.17
N ILE A 65 4.19 -0.15 -2.32
CA ILE A 65 5.10 -0.96 -3.15
C ILE A 65 6.41 -1.23 -2.40
N GLY A 66 7.01 -0.21 -1.78
CA GLY A 66 8.22 -0.36 -0.98
C GLY A 66 8.05 -1.36 0.16
N ALA A 67 6.89 -1.35 0.84
CA ALA A 67 6.62 -2.31 1.90
C ALA A 67 6.53 -3.76 1.40
N ILE A 68 6.01 -3.98 0.18
CA ILE A 68 5.96 -5.31 -0.43
C ILE A 68 7.33 -5.77 -0.89
N LEU A 69 8.15 -4.87 -1.46
CA LEU A 69 9.53 -5.19 -1.85
C LEU A 69 10.35 -5.63 -0.63
N GLU A 70 10.39 -4.82 0.43
CA GLU A 70 11.11 -5.16 1.66
C GLU A 70 10.58 -6.45 2.30
N PHE A 71 9.25 -6.66 2.30
CA PHE A 71 8.68 -7.91 2.77
C PHE A 71 9.20 -9.14 1.99
N ASN A 72 9.27 -9.05 0.66
CA ASN A 72 9.74 -10.17 -0.17
C ASN A 72 11.23 -10.43 0.02
N GLU A 73 12.06 -9.40 0.14
CA GLU A 73 13.48 -9.53 0.48
C GLU A 73 13.67 -10.23 1.83
N LEU A 74 12.95 -9.79 2.86
CA LEU A 74 12.95 -10.42 4.18
C LEU A 74 12.48 -11.90 4.13
N LYS A 75 11.44 -12.17 3.33
CA LYS A 75 10.89 -13.54 3.16
C LYS A 75 11.85 -14.46 2.44
N GLN A 76 12.62 -13.94 1.48
CA GLN A 76 13.66 -14.69 0.76
C GLN A 76 14.92 -14.91 1.61
N ALA A 77 14.91 -14.45 2.87
CA ALA A 77 16.02 -14.54 3.82
C ALA A 77 17.32 -13.91 3.30
N GLU A 78 17.20 -12.85 2.53
CA GLU A 78 18.35 -12.08 2.08
C GLU A 78 18.98 -11.35 3.27
N SER A 79 20.27 -11.63 3.52
CA SER A 79 21.01 -11.00 4.62
C SER A 79 21.09 -9.48 4.51
N ASP A 80 20.86 -8.98 3.31
CA ASP A 80 21.03 -7.57 2.93
C ASP A 80 19.70 -6.86 2.67
N ALA A 81 18.56 -7.45 3.12
CA ALA A 81 17.26 -6.81 3.02
C ALA A 81 17.32 -5.39 3.62
N THR A 82 16.98 -4.41 2.83
CA THR A 82 17.06 -2.99 3.21
C THR A 82 15.73 -2.30 2.93
N THR A 83 15.43 -1.27 3.70
CA THR A 83 14.30 -0.41 3.37
C THR A 83 14.51 0.22 1.99
N PRO A 84 13.64 -0.06 0.99
CA PRO A 84 13.77 0.52 -0.35
C PRO A 84 13.48 2.01 -0.34
N SER A 85 14.15 2.76 -1.19
CA SER A 85 13.93 4.20 -1.32
C SER A 85 12.55 4.51 -1.90
N ARG A 86 11.60 4.79 -1.04
CA ARG A 86 10.23 5.16 -1.40
C ARG A 86 10.18 6.45 -2.23
N LEU A 87 11.10 7.39 -1.98
CA LEU A 87 11.21 8.61 -2.76
C LEU A 87 11.75 8.36 -4.19
N PHE A 88 12.61 7.34 -4.37
CA PHE A 88 13.04 6.88 -5.69
C PHE A 88 11.88 6.29 -6.48
N ILE A 89 11.10 5.40 -5.84
CA ILE A 89 9.89 4.82 -6.44
C ILE A 89 8.93 5.95 -6.84
N TYR A 90 8.60 6.87 -5.91
CA TYR A 90 7.69 7.98 -6.16
C TYR A 90 8.15 8.93 -7.27
N TYR A 91 9.44 9.14 -7.41
CA TYR A 91 9.99 9.94 -8.51
C TYR A 91 9.77 9.25 -9.85
N ASN A 92 10.07 7.94 -9.94
CA ASN A 92 10.07 7.21 -11.19
C ASN A 92 8.65 6.86 -11.69
N GLU A 93 7.70 6.54 -10.79
CA GLU A 93 6.29 6.39 -11.19
C GLU A 93 5.74 7.69 -11.81
N ARG A 94 6.03 8.86 -11.20
CA ARG A 94 5.64 10.16 -11.77
C ARG A 94 6.46 10.55 -13.02
N ALA A 95 7.66 10.01 -13.18
CA ALA A 95 8.44 10.19 -14.42
C ALA A 95 7.76 9.48 -15.59
N MET A 96 7.21 8.28 -15.38
CA MET A 96 6.42 7.56 -16.39
C MET A 96 5.15 8.32 -16.76
N GLU A 97 4.52 8.97 -15.80
CA GLU A 97 3.29 9.76 -15.97
C GLU A 97 3.53 11.20 -16.46
N GLY A 98 4.79 11.65 -16.56
CA GLY A 98 5.12 13.02 -16.96
C GLY A 98 4.82 14.10 -15.91
N THR A 99 4.66 13.74 -14.62
CA THR A 99 4.20 14.64 -13.55
C THR A 99 5.24 14.94 -12.48
N ILE A 100 6.54 14.75 -12.76
CA ILE A 100 7.65 14.87 -11.78
C ILE A 100 7.60 16.15 -10.94
N LYS A 101 7.23 17.28 -11.55
CA LYS A 101 7.23 18.60 -10.87
C LYS A 101 6.03 18.81 -9.93
N GLN A 102 5.06 17.91 -9.95
CA GLN A 102 3.83 18.01 -9.18
C GLN A 102 3.75 16.87 -8.17
N ASP A 103 3.24 17.13 -6.98
CA ASP A 103 2.84 16.10 -6.03
C ASP A 103 1.45 15.59 -6.41
N SER A 104 1.38 14.91 -7.57
CA SER A 104 0.13 14.48 -8.22
C SER A 104 -0.39 13.13 -7.71
N GLY A 105 0.36 12.45 -6.83
CA GLY A 105 0.15 11.02 -6.64
C GLY A 105 0.58 10.21 -7.87
N ALA A 106 0.20 8.94 -7.92
CA ALA A 106 0.54 8.03 -9.00
C ALA A 106 -0.45 6.86 -9.14
N GLU A 107 -0.32 6.09 -10.21
CA GLU A 107 -0.98 4.81 -10.42
C GLU A 107 -0.14 3.67 -9.82
N ILE A 108 -0.76 2.70 -9.15
CA ILE A 108 -0.04 1.54 -8.59
C ILE A 108 0.68 0.77 -9.70
N ARG A 109 0.03 0.60 -10.86
CA ARG A 109 0.65 -0.04 -12.03
C ARG A 109 1.98 0.59 -12.41
N ASP A 110 2.03 1.91 -12.48
CA ASP A 110 3.25 2.60 -12.93
C ASP A 110 4.36 2.47 -11.88
N GLY A 111 4.01 2.46 -10.61
CA GLY A 111 4.93 2.11 -9.53
C GLY A 111 5.46 0.68 -9.65
N ILE A 112 4.60 -0.32 -9.89
CA ILE A 112 4.99 -1.72 -10.12
C ILE A 112 5.90 -1.84 -11.35
N LYS A 113 5.54 -1.21 -12.47
CA LYS A 113 6.37 -1.20 -13.68
C LYS A 113 7.71 -0.51 -13.46
N SER A 114 7.72 0.57 -12.68
CA SER A 114 8.96 1.28 -12.31
C SER A 114 9.92 0.35 -11.57
N VAL A 115 9.46 -0.35 -10.53
CA VAL A 115 10.33 -1.26 -9.76
C VAL A 115 10.68 -2.54 -10.53
N ALA A 116 9.86 -2.95 -11.50
CA ALA A 116 10.20 -4.05 -12.39
C ALA A 116 11.30 -3.69 -13.40
N GLN A 117 11.33 -2.44 -13.87
CA GLN A 117 12.30 -1.99 -14.86
C GLN A 117 13.59 -1.44 -14.24
N LEU A 118 13.46 -0.70 -13.14
CA LEU A 118 14.54 0.07 -12.55
C LEU A 118 14.99 -0.47 -11.19
N GLY A 119 14.15 -1.29 -10.55
CA GLY A 119 14.33 -1.70 -9.16
C GLY A 119 14.04 -0.56 -8.16
N ALA A 120 14.44 -0.75 -6.91
CA ALA A 120 14.39 0.27 -5.88
C ALA A 120 15.66 0.20 -5.02
N PRO A 121 16.53 1.24 -5.02
CA PRO A 121 17.76 1.20 -4.25
C PRO A 121 17.47 1.27 -2.75
N PRO A 122 18.41 0.90 -1.88
CA PRO A 122 18.31 1.16 -0.45
C PRO A 122 18.01 2.64 -0.15
N GLU A 123 17.19 2.92 0.86
CA GLU A 123 16.85 4.30 1.26
C GLU A 123 18.10 5.10 1.68
N THR A 124 19.19 4.46 2.06
CA THR A 124 20.49 5.09 2.33
C THR A 124 21.09 5.78 1.10
N ASP A 125 20.80 5.32 -0.11
CA ASP A 125 21.27 5.89 -1.37
C ASP A 125 20.44 7.09 -1.83
N TRP A 126 19.15 7.09 -1.48
CA TRP A 126 18.25 8.19 -1.76
C TRP A 126 17.19 8.31 -0.66
N ARG A 127 17.52 9.07 0.38
CA ARG A 127 16.70 9.20 1.60
C ARG A 127 15.34 9.82 1.33
N TYR A 128 14.35 9.42 2.12
CA TYR A 128 13.00 9.95 2.09
C TYR A 128 12.97 11.39 2.67
N VAL A 129 13.27 12.36 1.83
CA VAL A 129 13.24 13.79 2.14
C VAL A 129 12.20 14.46 1.27
N ILE A 130 11.04 14.80 1.83
CA ILE A 130 9.85 15.28 1.09
C ILE A 130 10.18 16.42 0.15
N THR A 131 11.01 17.39 0.54
CA THR A 131 11.38 18.54 -0.30
C THR A 131 12.14 18.16 -1.57
N LYS A 132 12.65 16.94 -1.67
CA LYS A 132 13.37 16.42 -2.85
C LYS A 132 12.46 15.61 -3.81
N PHE A 133 11.15 15.60 -3.60
CA PHE A 133 10.23 14.75 -4.38
C PHE A 133 10.31 14.98 -5.90
N ALA A 134 10.65 16.20 -6.34
CA ALA A 134 10.81 16.54 -7.76
C ALA A 134 12.29 16.49 -8.23
N THR A 135 13.23 16.16 -7.34
CA THR A 135 14.64 16.07 -7.68
C THR A 135 14.98 14.68 -8.22
N LYS A 136 15.65 14.63 -9.38
CA LYS A 136 16.08 13.35 -9.96
C LYS A 136 17.08 12.65 -9.02
N PRO A 137 16.88 11.38 -8.67
CA PRO A 137 17.84 10.60 -7.92
C PRO A 137 19.21 10.52 -8.63
N PRO A 138 20.31 10.37 -7.90
CA PRO A 138 21.65 10.32 -8.50
C PRO A 138 21.86 9.01 -9.28
N ALA A 139 22.80 9.02 -10.24
CA ALA A 139 23.11 7.85 -11.05
C ALA A 139 23.52 6.60 -10.24
N LYS A 140 24.14 6.80 -9.06
CA LYS A 140 24.45 5.69 -8.13
C LYS A 140 23.18 4.97 -7.71
N ALA A 141 22.13 5.70 -7.32
CA ALA A 141 20.85 5.11 -6.90
C ALA A 141 20.23 4.22 -8.00
N TYR A 142 20.28 4.66 -9.27
CA TYR A 142 19.81 3.86 -10.39
C TYR A 142 20.63 2.58 -10.62
N ARG A 143 21.96 2.63 -10.42
CA ARG A 143 22.79 1.41 -10.55
C ARG A 143 22.53 0.40 -9.45
N ASP A 144 22.37 0.89 -8.21
CA ASP A 144 22.15 0.00 -7.07
C ASP A 144 20.72 -0.54 -7.04
N ALA A 145 19.75 0.24 -7.55
CA ALA A 145 18.37 -0.19 -7.72
C ALA A 145 18.21 -1.48 -8.55
N LEU A 146 19.04 -1.69 -9.57
CA LEU A 146 18.98 -2.87 -10.44
C LEU A 146 19.21 -4.20 -9.71
N LYS A 147 19.67 -4.20 -8.46
CA LYS A 147 19.82 -5.38 -7.62
C LYS A 147 18.54 -5.72 -6.83
N HIS A 148 17.51 -4.92 -6.96
CA HIS A 148 16.28 -4.99 -6.18
C HIS A 148 15.07 -4.80 -7.11
N GLN A 149 14.98 -5.59 -8.18
CA GLN A 149 13.90 -5.51 -9.16
C GLN A 149 12.75 -6.44 -8.78
N ALA A 150 11.51 -5.99 -9.05
CA ALA A 150 10.36 -6.89 -9.02
C ALA A 150 10.37 -7.76 -10.28
N ILE A 151 10.71 -9.04 -10.12
CA ILE A 151 10.84 -9.98 -11.24
C ILE A 151 9.49 -10.56 -11.64
N ARG A 152 8.62 -10.81 -10.66
CA ARG A 152 7.32 -11.44 -10.90
C ARG A 152 6.22 -10.69 -10.17
N TYR A 153 5.25 -10.20 -10.92
CA TYR A 153 4.12 -9.44 -10.41
C TYR A 153 2.87 -9.67 -11.25
N ALA A 154 1.69 -9.53 -10.66
CA ALA A 154 0.42 -9.70 -11.35
C ALA A 154 -0.71 -8.93 -10.67
N ARG A 155 -1.80 -8.72 -11.41
CA ARG A 155 -3.07 -8.25 -10.84
C ARG A 155 -3.78 -9.38 -10.10
N VAL A 156 -4.31 -9.06 -8.94
CA VAL A 156 -5.11 -9.99 -8.14
C VAL A 156 -6.59 -9.79 -8.49
N PRO A 157 -7.35 -10.87 -8.74
CA PRO A 157 -8.79 -10.77 -8.92
C PRO A 157 -9.47 -10.12 -7.70
N GLN A 158 -10.25 -9.07 -7.93
CA GLN A 158 -10.95 -8.31 -6.88
C GLN A 158 -12.18 -9.07 -6.37
N THR A 159 -11.97 -10.23 -5.81
CA THR A 159 -12.99 -11.07 -5.17
C THR A 159 -12.52 -11.50 -3.79
N GLU A 160 -13.43 -11.78 -2.87
CA GLU A 160 -13.05 -12.29 -1.55
C GLU A 160 -12.11 -13.48 -1.66
N MET A 161 -12.47 -14.47 -2.48
CA MET A 161 -11.67 -15.68 -2.68
C MET A 161 -10.31 -15.38 -3.31
N GLY A 162 -10.26 -14.52 -4.31
CA GLY A 162 -9.01 -14.14 -4.98
C GLY A 162 -8.03 -13.50 -4.00
N ILE A 163 -8.48 -12.53 -3.22
CA ILE A 163 -7.67 -11.82 -2.22
C ILE A 163 -7.25 -12.77 -1.09
N GLN A 164 -8.20 -13.58 -0.55
CA GLN A 164 -7.89 -14.52 0.51
C GLN A 164 -6.87 -15.59 0.09
N ASN A 165 -6.96 -16.13 -1.14
CA ASN A 165 -5.99 -17.11 -1.65
C ASN A 165 -4.57 -16.54 -1.72
N VAL A 166 -4.40 -15.32 -2.22
CA VAL A 166 -3.09 -14.66 -2.32
C VAL A 166 -2.49 -14.42 -0.92
N LEU A 167 -3.31 -13.91 0.01
CA LEU A 167 -2.89 -13.69 1.40
C LEU A 167 -2.57 -15.01 2.11
N ALA A 168 -3.36 -16.07 1.87
CA ALA A 168 -3.11 -17.40 2.43
C ALA A 168 -1.87 -18.07 1.85
N ALA A 169 -1.51 -17.75 0.61
CA ALA A 169 -0.23 -18.14 0.00
C ALA A 169 0.98 -17.35 0.55
N GLY A 170 0.74 -16.37 1.42
CA GLY A 170 1.78 -15.60 2.09
C GLY A 170 2.29 -14.42 1.27
N TYR A 171 1.46 -13.80 0.43
CA TYR A 171 1.81 -12.62 -0.35
C TYR A 171 0.94 -11.43 0.03
N PRO A 172 1.53 -10.29 0.43
CA PRO A 172 0.82 -9.04 0.63
C PRO A 172 0.39 -8.44 -0.70
N ILE A 173 -0.70 -7.66 -0.67
CA ILE A 173 -1.34 -7.10 -1.88
C ILE A 173 -1.41 -5.59 -1.75
N SER A 174 -0.79 -4.84 -2.69
CA SER A 174 -1.02 -3.40 -2.84
C SER A 174 -2.35 -3.15 -3.52
N PHE A 175 -3.12 -2.21 -3.02
CA PHE A 175 -4.37 -1.79 -3.66
C PHE A 175 -4.72 -0.35 -3.32
N GLY A 176 -5.54 0.27 -4.17
CA GLY A 176 -6.08 1.60 -3.96
C GLY A 176 -7.52 1.58 -3.49
N PHE A 177 -7.90 2.54 -2.66
CA PHE A 177 -9.28 2.74 -2.24
C PHE A 177 -9.62 4.21 -2.11
N THR A 178 -10.92 4.52 -2.25
CA THR A 178 -11.45 5.85 -2.02
C THR A 178 -11.54 6.10 -0.52
N VAL A 179 -11.02 7.21 -0.04
CA VAL A 179 -11.09 7.61 1.36
C VAL A 179 -12.29 8.52 1.57
N TYR A 180 -13.06 8.22 2.59
CA TYR A 180 -14.18 9.03 3.08
C TYR A 180 -13.86 9.64 4.44
N GLU A 181 -14.65 10.60 4.90
CA GLU A 181 -14.41 11.30 6.17
C GLU A 181 -14.36 10.36 7.37
N SER A 182 -15.20 9.31 7.39
CA SER A 182 -15.23 8.30 8.45
C SER A 182 -13.91 7.53 8.58
N PHE A 183 -13.14 7.40 7.50
CA PHE A 183 -11.81 6.80 7.57
C PHE A 183 -10.82 7.63 8.41
N GLU A 184 -10.97 8.95 8.45
CA GLU A 184 -10.11 9.81 9.27
C GLU A 184 -10.66 10.06 10.67
N SER A 185 -11.99 10.18 10.81
CA SER A 185 -12.64 10.56 12.06
C SER A 185 -12.97 9.38 12.95
N ASP A 186 -13.36 8.23 12.38
CA ASP A 186 -14.01 7.15 13.11
C ASP A 186 -13.11 5.92 13.33
N VAL A 187 -11.93 5.87 12.68
CA VAL A 187 -10.98 4.79 12.89
C VAL A 187 -10.27 4.98 14.22
N GLY A 188 -10.73 4.22 15.21
CA GLY A 188 -10.15 4.20 16.54
C GLY A 188 -8.89 3.34 16.66
N SER A 189 -8.47 3.10 17.90
CA SER A 189 -7.31 2.24 18.21
C SER A 189 -7.53 0.76 17.86
N ASP A 190 -8.76 0.32 17.59
CA ASP A 190 -9.09 -1.02 17.09
C ASP A 190 -8.91 -1.14 15.56
N GLY A 191 -8.70 -0.01 14.88
CA GLY A 191 -8.47 0.07 13.45
C GLY A 191 -9.68 -0.30 12.58
N ILE A 192 -10.88 -0.49 13.13
CA ILE A 192 -12.05 -0.92 12.34
C ILE A 192 -12.59 0.27 11.55
N VAL A 193 -12.63 0.12 10.22
CA VAL A 193 -13.17 1.11 9.29
C VAL A 193 -14.64 0.81 9.01
N PRO A 194 -15.56 1.78 9.18
CA PRO A 194 -16.95 1.60 8.81
C PRO A 194 -17.13 1.59 7.28
N MET A 195 -18.28 1.12 6.81
CA MET A 195 -18.72 1.41 5.44
C MET A 195 -19.11 2.89 5.36
N PRO A 196 -18.78 3.58 4.24
CA PRO A 196 -19.16 4.97 4.09
C PRO A 196 -20.69 5.14 3.99
N GLU A 197 -21.21 6.20 4.56
CA GLU A 197 -22.61 6.59 4.40
C GLU A 197 -22.87 7.11 2.97
N PRO A 198 -24.13 7.00 2.46
CA PRO A 198 -24.45 7.39 1.08
C PRO A 198 -24.06 8.82 0.69
N ASP A 199 -24.15 9.76 1.62
CA ASP A 199 -23.88 11.19 1.40
C ASP A 199 -22.52 11.62 1.98
N GLU A 200 -21.67 10.67 2.36
CA GLU A 200 -20.40 10.96 2.98
C GLU A 200 -19.41 11.55 1.97
N ARG A 201 -18.70 12.59 2.38
CA ARG A 201 -17.75 13.29 1.52
C ARG A 201 -16.49 12.45 1.30
N THR A 202 -16.10 12.33 0.04
CA THR A 202 -14.80 11.75 -0.38
C THR A 202 -13.67 12.72 -0.10
N LEU A 203 -12.57 12.21 0.44
CA LEU A 203 -11.34 12.98 0.71
C LEU A 203 -10.27 12.77 -0.36
N GLY A 204 -10.28 11.63 -1.05
CA GLY A 204 -9.31 11.31 -2.11
C GLY A 204 -9.06 9.82 -2.26
N GLY A 205 -8.02 9.47 -3.00
CA GLY A 205 -7.61 8.10 -3.22
C GLY A 205 -6.33 7.75 -2.47
N HIS A 206 -6.30 6.59 -1.79
CA HIS A 206 -5.17 6.14 -0.98
C HIS A 206 -4.74 4.72 -1.35
N ALA A 207 -3.44 4.47 -1.39
CA ALA A 207 -2.88 3.15 -1.62
C ALA A 207 -2.31 2.57 -0.32
N VAL A 208 -2.62 1.29 -0.08
CA VAL A 208 -2.25 0.56 1.14
C VAL A 208 -1.89 -0.89 0.80
N VAL A 209 -1.52 -1.67 1.81
CA VAL A 209 -1.18 -3.08 1.63
C VAL A 209 -2.14 -3.96 2.43
N ALA A 210 -2.89 -4.84 1.77
CA ALA A 210 -3.60 -5.93 2.44
C ALA A 210 -2.58 -7.00 2.87
N ILE A 211 -2.63 -7.37 4.15
CA ILE A 211 -1.67 -8.28 4.79
C ILE A 211 -2.32 -9.44 5.52
N GLY A 212 -3.64 -9.52 5.54
CA GLY A 212 -4.35 -10.58 6.24
C GLY A 212 -5.86 -10.46 6.13
N TYR A 213 -6.55 -11.38 6.79
CA TYR A 213 -8.00 -11.34 6.91
C TYR A 213 -8.47 -12.13 8.14
N LYS A 214 -9.64 -11.77 8.66
CA LYS A 214 -10.37 -12.51 9.70
C LYS A 214 -11.87 -12.17 9.66
N HIS A 215 -12.68 -12.94 10.37
CA HIS A 215 -14.05 -12.55 10.64
C HIS A 215 -14.15 -11.75 11.94
N ILE A 216 -14.83 -10.61 11.88
CA ILE A 216 -15.16 -9.77 13.01
C ILE A 216 -16.69 -9.72 13.09
N ARG A 217 -17.27 -10.17 14.20
CA ARG A 217 -18.75 -10.23 14.40
C ARG A 217 -19.49 -10.92 13.23
N GLY A 218 -18.87 -11.98 12.67
CA GLY A 218 -19.44 -12.78 11.59
C GLY A 218 -19.22 -12.23 10.17
N GLN A 219 -18.66 -11.03 10.01
CA GLN A 219 -18.33 -10.43 8.72
C GLN A 219 -16.84 -10.57 8.41
N LEU A 220 -16.48 -10.77 7.15
CA LEU A 220 -15.09 -10.83 6.69
C LEU A 220 -14.49 -9.42 6.63
N TYR A 221 -13.29 -9.27 7.19
CA TYR A 221 -12.47 -8.08 7.12
C TYR A 221 -11.08 -8.41 6.62
N PHE A 222 -10.50 -7.50 5.86
CA PHE A 222 -9.11 -7.55 5.44
C PHE A 222 -8.25 -6.64 6.33
N GLU A 223 -7.13 -7.18 6.83
CA GLU A 223 -6.12 -6.45 7.56
C GLU A 223 -5.27 -5.65 6.57
N CYS A 224 -5.19 -4.35 6.77
CA CYS A 224 -4.47 -3.43 5.92
C CYS A 224 -3.37 -2.71 6.70
N ARG A 225 -2.18 -2.63 6.11
CA ARG A 225 -1.08 -1.81 6.57
C ARG A 225 -1.16 -0.43 5.93
N ASN A 226 -1.20 0.60 6.75
CA ASN A 226 -1.14 2.01 6.34
C ASN A 226 0.31 2.51 6.25
N SER A 227 0.50 3.73 5.75
CA SER A 227 1.77 4.46 5.69
C SER A 227 1.71 5.81 6.43
N TRP A 228 1.04 5.83 7.57
CA TRP A 228 0.86 7.05 8.39
C TRP A 228 1.50 6.95 9.78
N GLY A 229 2.57 6.14 9.87
CA GLY A 229 3.28 5.88 11.11
C GLY A 229 2.55 4.89 12.02
N PRO A 230 3.25 4.39 13.05
CA PRO A 230 2.73 3.36 13.96
C PRO A 230 1.71 3.89 14.97
N ASP A 231 1.59 5.21 15.12
CA ASP A 231 0.69 5.82 16.12
C ASP A 231 -0.74 5.99 15.59
N TRP A 232 -0.99 5.70 14.31
CA TRP A 232 -2.29 5.78 13.68
C TRP A 232 -3.02 4.42 13.73
N GLY A 233 -4.33 4.41 13.99
CA GLY A 233 -5.16 3.21 14.00
C GLY A 233 -4.66 2.12 14.98
N ASP A 234 -4.76 0.85 14.57
CA ASP A 234 -4.17 -0.27 15.32
C ASP A 234 -2.67 -0.40 15.00
N HIS A 235 -1.84 0.43 15.64
CA HIS A 235 -0.37 0.44 15.43
C HIS A 235 0.02 0.54 13.93
N GLY A 236 -0.58 1.47 13.21
CA GLY A 236 -0.35 1.70 11.78
C GLY A 236 -1.13 0.77 10.86
N HIS A 237 -2.09 0.01 11.39
CA HIS A 237 -2.92 -0.93 10.65
C HIS A 237 -4.41 -0.64 10.87
N PHE A 238 -5.22 -1.23 9.99
CA PHE A 238 -6.67 -1.10 10.06
C PHE A 238 -7.36 -2.29 9.38
N TRP A 239 -8.68 -2.40 9.58
CA TRP A 239 -9.51 -3.47 9.08
C TRP A 239 -10.58 -2.91 8.16
N LEU A 240 -10.54 -3.25 6.86
CA LEU A 240 -11.59 -2.92 5.90
C LEU A 240 -12.59 -4.07 5.77
N PRO A 241 -13.91 -3.80 5.78
CA PRO A 241 -14.91 -4.82 5.46
C PRO A 241 -14.70 -5.39 4.05
N ALA A 242 -14.96 -6.68 3.86
CA ALA A 242 -14.85 -7.31 2.54
C ALA A 242 -15.74 -6.61 1.50
N SER A 243 -16.92 -6.15 1.90
CA SER A 243 -17.83 -5.37 1.03
C SER A 243 -17.22 -4.08 0.51
N TYR A 244 -16.32 -3.44 1.29
CA TYR A 244 -15.57 -2.26 0.84
C TYR A 244 -14.52 -2.65 -0.20
N VAL A 245 -13.72 -3.66 0.13
CA VAL A 245 -12.57 -4.11 -0.66
C VAL A 245 -13.00 -4.71 -2.01
N THR A 246 -14.12 -5.42 -2.05
CA THR A 246 -14.63 -6.07 -3.28
C THR A 246 -15.52 -5.18 -4.14
N SER A 247 -15.90 -4.00 -3.65
CA SER A 247 -16.65 -3.02 -4.43
C SER A 247 -15.74 -2.24 -5.37
N SER A 248 -15.93 -2.38 -6.69
CA SER A 248 -15.16 -1.67 -7.70
C SER A 248 -15.37 -0.16 -7.71
N SER A 249 -16.39 0.35 -7.00
CA SER A 249 -16.60 1.79 -6.79
C SER A 249 -15.79 2.33 -5.60
N LEU A 250 -15.39 1.47 -4.66
CA LEU A 250 -14.71 1.86 -3.43
C LEU A 250 -13.22 1.51 -3.43
N ALA A 251 -12.84 0.40 -4.05
CA ALA A 251 -11.46 -0.06 -4.13
C ALA A 251 -11.13 -0.62 -5.52
N ARG A 252 -9.84 -0.53 -5.92
CA ARG A 252 -9.35 -1.02 -7.22
C ARG A 252 -7.85 -1.32 -7.16
N ASP A 253 -7.33 -1.80 -8.28
CA ASP A 253 -5.90 -1.89 -8.58
C ASP A 253 -5.13 -2.77 -7.61
N PHE A 254 -5.61 -4.02 -7.47
CA PHE A 254 -5.01 -5.03 -6.62
C PHE A 254 -3.80 -5.65 -7.32
N TRP A 255 -2.61 -5.47 -6.74
CA TRP A 255 -1.35 -5.95 -7.27
C TRP A 255 -0.55 -6.75 -6.25
N VAL A 256 0.06 -7.83 -6.72
CA VAL A 256 1.01 -8.64 -5.96
C VAL A 256 2.38 -8.59 -6.63
N ILE A 257 3.45 -8.56 -5.82
CA ILE A 257 4.81 -8.88 -6.23
C ILE A 257 5.13 -10.21 -5.57
N GLU A 258 5.42 -11.23 -6.37
CA GLU A 258 5.65 -12.59 -5.88
C GLU A 258 7.14 -12.89 -5.71
N GLN A 259 8.00 -12.18 -6.45
CA GLN A 259 9.43 -12.39 -6.45
C GLN A 259 10.18 -11.08 -6.70
N VAL A 260 11.26 -10.89 -5.94
CA VAL A 260 12.26 -9.83 -6.13
C VAL A 260 13.62 -10.46 -6.42
N GLU A 261 14.51 -9.68 -7.06
CA GLU A 261 15.90 -10.07 -7.32
C GLU A 261 16.75 -9.85 -6.08
#